data_de8585d995841d51dcc9d69dcc9cfd4c
#
_entry.id   de8585d995841d51dcc9d69dcc9cfd4c
#
_cell.length_a   1.000
_cell.length_b   1.000
_cell.length_c   1.000
_cell.angle_alpha   90.00
_cell.angle_beta   90.00
_cell.angle_gamma   90.00
#
_symmetry.space_group_name_H-M   'P 1'
#
loop_
_entity.id
_entity.type
_entity.pdbx_description
1 polymer ?
#
loop_
_entity_poly.entity_id
_entity_poly.type
_entity_poly.pdbx_seq_one_letter_code
_entity_poly.pdbx_strand_id
1 'polypeptide(L)'
;MVKSGAVVKLTDVVFENSEALVREFSFVDENASPEFKTPGATGGGKTVPGVVNSRRSQPIASLNPYQPQWTIKAKLAVKGNTRTYRNAKGEGKVLTVELVDSEGTAIQATLWREAVERYENVLEVGKLYYVSKGSLRPANRQYTTVNNDYEMSLDGKSEIVEASEEEQLESAAKKIFEKAFEFVSIGDLAKRVNSKRATCDVCAVVKSVADLSAVKRKSDNSEIQKRELTLCDESSSTVQLTLWNALATEQGEKLKEMTNPVIIVRSVRVTEYEGVSLGTLGKSEMQIFELDEAAKASVEEGEVPEKAIETAKWFKENGENATFKTAAEGAGLSVQQRGGKLAPLERQTLVDFQP
;
A
#
# COMPACT_ATOMS: atom_id res chain seq x y z
N MET A 1 16.54 1.72 -46.72
CA MET A 1 17.44 1.92 -45.55
C MET A 1 17.14 3.29 -44.95
N VAL A 2 16.63 3.32 -43.76
CA VAL A 2 16.39 4.58 -43.02
C VAL A 2 17.73 5.04 -42.44
N LYS A 3 18.09 6.32 -42.62
CA LYS A 3 19.31 6.87 -42.00
C LYS A 3 19.18 6.83 -40.48
N SER A 4 20.26 6.47 -39.81
CA SER A 4 20.32 6.48 -38.35
C SER A 4 19.99 7.87 -37.81
N GLY A 5 18.99 7.98 -36.92
CA GLY A 5 18.54 9.23 -36.32
C GLY A 5 17.25 9.83 -36.89
N ALA A 6 16.67 9.25 -37.94
CA ALA A 6 15.38 9.73 -38.46
C ALA A 6 14.22 9.32 -37.55
N VAL A 7 13.36 10.28 -37.19
CA VAL A 7 12.12 10.01 -36.44
C VAL A 7 11.01 9.64 -37.42
N VAL A 8 10.41 8.50 -37.22
CA VAL A 8 9.35 7.96 -38.12
C VAL A 8 8.07 7.79 -37.25
N LYS A 9 6.98 8.34 -37.74
CA LYS A 9 5.66 8.08 -37.16
C LYS A 9 5.08 6.82 -37.80
N LEU A 10 4.80 5.81 -37.00
CA LEU A 10 4.15 4.58 -37.44
C LEU A 10 2.64 4.75 -37.28
N THR A 11 1.92 4.43 -38.35
CA THR A 11 0.47 4.36 -38.39
C THR A 11 0.06 2.99 -38.90
N ASP A 12 -1.07 2.46 -38.42
CA ASP A 12 -1.57 1.14 -38.84
C ASP A 12 -0.57 -0.02 -38.63
N VAL A 13 -0.18 -0.23 -37.35
CA VAL A 13 0.65 -1.37 -36.94
C VAL A 13 -0.26 -2.52 -36.51
N VAL A 14 -0.13 -3.66 -37.18
CA VAL A 14 -0.88 -4.89 -36.86
C VAL A 14 0.13 -5.93 -36.32
N PHE A 15 -0.25 -6.60 -35.24
CA PHE A 15 0.54 -7.67 -34.64
C PHE A 15 0.00 -9.02 -35.10
N GLU A 16 0.82 -9.81 -35.83
CA GLU A 16 0.55 -11.20 -36.17
C GLU A 16 1.72 -12.08 -35.71
N ASN A 17 1.41 -13.13 -34.93
CA ASN A 17 2.38 -14.12 -34.45
C ASN A 17 3.63 -13.53 -33.76
N SER A 18 3.45 -12.52 -32.92
CA SER A 18 4.52 -11.80 -32.18
C SER A 18 5.45 -10.93 -33.06
N GLU A 19 5.13 -10.73 -34.34
CA GLU A 19 5.82 -9.79 -35.21
C GLU A 19 4.93 -8.57 -35.50
N ALA A 20 5.53 -7.37 -35.47
CA ALA A 20 4.85 -6.14 -35.82
C ALA A 20 4.95 -5.86 -37.31
N LEU A 21 3.82 -5.87 -37.99
CA LEU A 21 3.71 -5.50 -39.42
C LEU A 21 3.28 -4.03 -39.50
N VAL A 22 4.19 -3.18 -39.97
CA VAL A 22 3.92 -1.76 -40.22
C VAL A 22 3.38 -1.59 -41.64
N ARG A 23 2.11 -1.23 -41.79
CA ARG A 23 1.47 -1.02 -43.10
C ARG A 23 1.66 0.40 -43.60
N GLU A 24 1.79 1.36 -42.73
CA GLU A 24 1.99 2.75 -43.13
C GLU A 24 2.98 3.46 -42.19
N PHE A 25 3.85 4.28 -42.73
CA PHE A 25 4.76 5.15 -41.99
C PHE A 25 4.96 6.47 -42.74
N SER A 26 5.21 7.54 -41.95
CA SER A 26 5.58 8.85 -42.51
C SER A 26 6.82 9.39 -41.81
N PHE A 27 7.67 10.10 -42.55
CA PHE A 27 8.82 10.80 -41.99
C PHE A 27 8.34 12.10 -41.35
N VAL A 28 8.80 12.39 -40.14
CA VAL A 28 8.61 13.68 -39.48
C VAL A 28 9.76 14.59 -39.94
N ASP A 29 9.42 15.72 -40.53
CA ASP A 29 10.41 16.66 -41.09
C ASP A 29 11.20 17.32 -39.95
N GLU A 30 12.52 17.07 -39.87
CA GLU A 30 13.40 17.57 -38.80
C GLU A 30 13.69 19.09 -38.88
N ASN A 31 13.20 19.80 -39.90
CA ASN A 31 13.48 21.23 -40.11
C ASN A 31 12.32 22.18 -39.73
N ALA A 32 11.26 21.69 -39.15
CA ALA A 32 10.23 22.58 -38.62
C ALA A 32 10.65 23.15 -37.26
N SER A 33 11.33 24.27 -37.25
CA SER A 33 11.52 25.07 -36.02
C SER A 33 10.18 25.47 -35.46
N PRO A 34 9.92 25.23 -34.15
CA PRO A 34 8.69 25.67 -33.53
C PRO A 34 8.71 27.20 -33.40
N GLU A 35 7.98 27.91 -34.25
CA GLU A 35 7.67 29.33 -34.04
C GLU A 35 6.81 29.46 -32.77
N PHE A 36 7.42 29.91 -31.68
CA PHE A 36 6.75 30.38 -30.50
C PHE A 36 6.02 31.71 -30.81
N LYS A 37 4.75 31.62 -31.20
CA LYS A 37 3.85 32.79 -31.17
C LYS A 37 3.22 32.89 -29.79
N THR A 38 3.60 33.86 -29.01
CA THR A 38 2.87 34.32 -27.83
C THR A 38 1.47 34.81 -28.25
N PRO A 39 0.37 34.24 -27.75
CA PRO A 39 -0.95 34.82 -27.98
C PRO A 39 -1.24 35.90 -26.92
N GLY A 40 -1.42 37.09 -27.39
CA GLY A 40 -2.06 38.16 -26.63
C GLY A 40 -3.51 37.81 -26.31
N ALA A 41 -3.97 38.30 -25.16
CA ALA A 41 -5.32 38.15 -24.66
C ALA A 41 -6.38 38.65 -25.66
N THR A 42 -7.43 37.83 -25.88
CA THR A 42 -8.86 38.14 -25.90
C THR A 42 -9.65 37.15 -26.79
N GLY A 43 -10.78 36.67 -26.29
CA GLY A 43 -11.87 36.23 -27.14
C GLY A 43 -12.25 34.75 -27.00
N GLY A 44 -13.45 34.49 -26.47
CA GLY A 44 -14.09 33.19 -26.32
C GLY A 44 -14.06 32.33 -27.59
N GLY A 45 -13.68 31.10 -27.42
CA GLY A 45 -13.66 30.06 -28.47
C GLY A 45 -14.08 28.73 -27.91
N LYS A 46 -15.06 28.16 -28.54
CA LYS A 46 -15.68 26.84 -28.29
C LYS A 46 -14.63 25.75 -28.07
N THR A 47 -14.75 25.03 -26.99
CA THR A 47 -14.00 23.79 -26.70
C THR A 47 -14.27 22.75 -27.79
N VAL A 48 -13.22 22.36 -28.51
CA VAL A 48 -13.21 21.19 -29.39
C VAL A 48 -12.83 19.97 -28.53
N PRO A 49 -13.62 18.89 -28.50
CA PRO A 49 -13.25 17.68 -27.79
C PRO A 49 -12.16 16.96 -28.58
N GLY A 50 -10.99 16.74 -28.00
CA GLY A 50 -10.02 15.85 -28.63
C GLY A 50 -8.55 16.23 -28.64
N VAL A 51 -8.05 16.97 -27.63
CA VAL A 51 -6.60 17.00 -27.36
C VAL A 51 -6.42 16.85 -25.87
N VAL A 52 -6.09 15.64 -25.42
CA VAL A 52 -5.66 15.40 -24.07
C VAL A 52 -4.25 16.00 -23.94
N ASN A 53 -4.18 17.26 -23.54
CA ASN A 53 -2.93 17.85 -23.05
C ASN A 53 -2.49 16.99 -21.87
N SER A 54 -1.37 16.29 -22.02
CA SER A 54 -0.69 15.64 -20.90
C SER A 54 -0.44 16.73 -19.83
N ARG A 55 -1.28 16.73 -18.80
CA ARG A 55 -1.16 17.73 -17.72
C ARG A 55 0.20 17.52 -17.08
N ARG A 56 1.03 18.53 -17.02
CA ARG A 56 2.31 18.45 -16.31
C ARG A 56 2.02 18.08 -14.86
N SER A 57 2.44 16.90 -14.46
CA SER A 57 2.36 16.42 -13.09
C SER A 57 3.74 16.40 -12.45
N GLN A 58 3.78 16.52 -11.14
CA GLN A 58 4.99 16.42 -10.34
C GLN A 58 4.91 15.23 -9.39
N PRO A 59 6.06 14.65 -8.97
CA PRO A 59 6.09 13.58 -7.98
C PRO A 59 5.50 14.01 -6.65
N ILE A 60 4.86 13.07 -5.94
CA ILE A 60 4.31 13.31 -4.60
C ILE A 60 5.43 13.71 -3.62
N ALA A 61 6.62 13.14 -3.76
CA ALA A 61 7.78 13.48 -2.92
C ALA A 61 8.21 14.95 -3.02
N SER A 62 7.90 15.63 -4.14
CA SER A 62 8.22 17.05 -4.35
C SER A 62 7.16 18.02 -3.81
N LEU A 63 6.05 17.51 -3.31
CA LEU A 63 4.97 18.33 -2.78
C LEU A 63 5.40 19.13 -1.56
N ASN A 64 5.03 20.40 -1.54
CA ASN A 64 5.42 21.34 -0.50
C ASN A 64 4.21 22.23 -0.14
N PRO A 65 3.86 22.42 1.15
CA PRO A 65 2.75 23.26 1.59
C PRO A 65 2.85 24.72 1.16
N TYR A 66 4.07 25.18 0.86
CA TYR A 66 4.32 26.57 0.40
C TYR A 66 4.12 26.76 -1.11
N GLN A 67 3.91 25.68 -1.86
CA GLN A 67 3.64 25.73 -3.29
C GLN A 67 2.12 25.83 -3.53
N PRO A 68 1.61 26.95 -4.02
CA PRO A 68 0.16 27.19 -4.11
C PRO A 68 -0.52 26.42 -5.25
N GLN A 69 0.27 26.00 -6.25
CA GLN A 69 -0.25 25.27 -7.41
C GLN A 69 0.58 24.03 -7.66
N TRP A 70 -0.06 22.90 -7.65
CA TRP A 70 0.53 21.62 -7.95
C TRP A 70 -0.50 20.71 -8.63
N THR A 71 0.00 19.79 -9.41
CA THR A 71 -0.78 18.70 -10.00
C THR A 71 0.03 17.43 -9.84
N ILE A 72 -0.57 16.40 -9.31
CA ILE A 72 0.01 15.06 -9.27
C ILE A 72 -0.76 14.13 -10.19
N LYS A 73 -0.08 13.11 -10.71
CA LYS A 73 -0.66 11.96 -11.39
C LYS A 73 -0.46 10.76 -10.48
N ALA A 74 -1.54 10.17 -10.00
CA ALA A 74 -1.45 9.12 -9.01
C ALA A 74 -2.56 8.07 -9.19
N LYS A 75 -2.23 6.83 -8.85
CA LYS A 75 -3.16 5.70 -8.79
C LYS A 75 -3.88 5.72 -7.45
N LEU A 76 -5.18 5.50 -7.46
CA LEU A 76 -5.96 5.29 -6.25
C LEU A 76 -5.69 3.89 -5.70
N ALA A 77 -4.83 3.80 -4.68
CA ALA A 77 -4.44 2.54 -4.08
C ALA A 77 -5.46 2.03 -3.06
N VAL A 78 -6.01 2.94 -2.23
CA VAL A 78 -6.99 2.59 -1.19
C VAL A 78 -8.10 3.63 -1.17
N LYS A 79 -9.35 3.16 -1.09
CA LYS A 79 -10.53 3.98 -0.85
C LYS A 79 -11.20 3.53 0.45
N GLY A 80 -11.21 4.43 1.43
CA GLY A 80 -11.90 4.19 2.70
C GLY A 80 -13.41 4.26 2.58
N ASN A 81 -14.09 3.98 3.67
CA ASN A 81 -15.54 4.16 3.75
C ASN A 81 -15.87 5.65 4.03
N THR A 82 -16.89 6.16 3.36
CA THR A 82 -17.44 7.48 3.66
C THR A 82 -18.03 7.48 5.06
N ARG A 83 -17.67 8.49 5.84
CA ARG A 83 -18.16 8.69 7.20
C ARG A 83 -18.83 10.05 7.31
N THR A 84 -19.92 10.12 8.07
CA THR A 84 -20.53 11.39 8.47
C THR A 84 -19.88 11.88 9.76
N TYR A 85 -19.69 13.18 9.86
CA TYR A 85 -19.23 13.84 11.07
C TYR A 85 -20.17 15.02 11.40
N ARG A 86 -20.27 15.34 12.70
CA ARG A 86 -20.99 16.51 13.18
C ARG A 86 -20.08 17.34 14.07
N ASN A 87 -19.95 18.61 13.75
CA ASN A 87 -19.17 19.55 14.55
C ASN A 87 -19.93 20.88 14.69
N ALA A 88 -19.34 21.86 15.41
CA ALA A 88 -19.94 23.17 15.62
C ALA A 88 -20.29 23.94 14.32
N LYS A 89 -19.68 23.58 13.18
CA LYS A 89 -19.94 24.18 11.86
C LYS A 89 -20.98 23.40 11.02
N GLY A 90 -21.61 22.38 11.61
CA GLY A 90 -22.65 21.56 10.98
C GLY A 90 -22.19 20.11 10.72
N GLU A 91 -23.03 19.41 10.00
CA GLU A 91 -22.83 18.04 9.58
C GLU A 91 -22.14 18.00 8.20
N GLY A 92 -21.35 16.97 7.94
CA GLY A 92 -20.68 16.79 6.68
C GLY A 92 -20.18 15.36 6.46
N LYS A 93 -19.81 15.06 5.22
CA LYS A 93 -19.21 13.77 4.85
C LYS A 93 -17.70 13.90 4.73
N VAL A 94 -16.99 12.83 5.02
CA VAL A 94 -15.55 12.71 4.86
C VAL A 94 -15.21 11.36 4.24
N LEU A 95 -14.31 11.36 3.25
CA LEU A 95 -13.76 10.18 2.61
C LEU A 95 -12.25 10.28 2.61
N THR A 96 -11.57 9.25 3.08
CA THR A 96 -10.11 9.15 3.08
C THR A 96 -9.67 8.18 1.99
N VAL A 97 -8.68 8.58 1.20
CA VAL A 97 -8.11 7.78 0.11
C VAL A 97 -6.57 7.78 0.21
N GLU A 98 -5.93 6.75 -0.32
CA GLU A 98 -4.47 6.70 -0.50
C GLU A 98 -4.15 6.75 -1.99
N LEU A 99 -3.26 7.67 -2.36
CA LEU A 99 -2.80 7.91 -3.72
C LEU A 99 -1.33 7.54 -3.82
N VAL A 100 -0.93 6.90 -4.93
CA VAL A 100 0.46 6.48 -5.18
C VAL A 100 0.91 6.99 -6.54
N ASP A 101 2.06 7.65 -6.61
CA ASP A 101 2.62 8.13 -7.86
C ASP A 101 3.51 7.10 -8.58
N SER A 102 4.08 7.48 -9.72
CA SER A 102 4.94 6.62 -10.54
C SER A 102 6.28 6.25 -9.87
N GLU A 103 6.66 6.96 -8.81
CA GLU A 103 7.86 6.68 -8.03
C GLU A 103 7.57 5.77 -6.82
N GLY A 104 6.31 5.31 -6.69
CA GLY A 104 5.87 4.49 -5.55
C GLY A 104 5.66 5.27 -4.26
N THR A 105 5.75 6.63 -4.31
CA THR A 105 5.48 7.46 -3.14
C THR A 105 3.99 7.56 -2.91
N ALA A 106 3.57 7.28 -1.68
CA ALA A 106 2.17 7.35 -1.29
C ALA A 106 1.86 8.62 -0.49
N ILE A 107 0.63 9.13 -0.63
CA ILE A 107 0.09 10.22 0.18
C ILE A 107 -1.37 9.93 0.54
N GLN A 108 -1.75 10.24 1.78
CA GLN A 108 -3.14 10.20 2.19
C GLN A 108 -3.85 11.48 1.77
N ALA A 109 -5.01 11.36 1.14
CA ALA A 109 -5.88 12.49 0.82
C ALA A 109 -7.23 12.33 1.53
N THR A 110 -7.71 13.42 2.11
CA THR A 110 -9.02 13.49 2.77
C THR A 110 -9.93 14.42 1.99
N LEU A 111 -11.02 13.88 1.47
CA LEU A 111 -12.07 14.61 0.77
C LEU A 111 -13.12 15.07 1.79
N TRP A 112 -13.58 16.31 1.66
CA TRP A 112 -14.54 16.93 2.56
C TRP A 112 -15.80 17.39 1.83
N ARG A 113 -16.97 17.13 2.42
CA ARG A 113 -18.29 17.65 1.99
C ARG A 113 -18.53 17.55 0.48
N GLU A 114 -18.50 18.67 -0.24
CA GLU A 114 -18.75 18.76 -1.68
C GLU A 114 -17.78 17.91 -2.51
N ALA A 115 -16.53 17.79 -2.06
CA ALA A 115 -15.56 16.89 -2.73
C ALA A 115 -15.99 15.43 -2.60
N VAL A 116 -16.55 15.02 -1.46
CA VAL A 116 -17.08 13.66 -1.30
C VAL A 116 -18.28 13.46 -2.24
N GLU A 117 -19.24 14.39 -2.23
CA GLU A 117 -20.45 14.29 -3.07
C GLU A 117 -20.11 14.19 -4.55
N ARG A 118 -19.06 14.92 -5.00
CA ARG A 118 -18.63 14.93 -6.40
C ARG A 118 -17.87 13.67 -6.80
N TYR A 119 -17.02 13.15 -5.92
CA TYR A 119 -16.02 12.14 -6.30
C TYR A 119 -16.24 10.75 -5.69
N GLU A 120 -17.11 10.59 -4.69
CA GLU A 120 -17.35 9.31 -4.02
C GLU A 120 -17.68 8.18 -5.01
N ASN A 121 -18.56 8.44 -5.98
CA ASN A 121 -19.00 7.45 -6.96
C ASN A 121 -18.11 7.37 -8.22
N VAL A 122 -17.19 8.31 -8.38
CA VAL A 122 -16.30 8.39 -9.54
C VAL A 122 -14.96 7.72 -9.25
N LEU A 123 -14.51 7.77 -7.99
CA LEU A 123 -13.24 7.22 -7.58
C LEU A 123 -13.28 5.69 -7.49
N GLU A 124 -12.47 5.01 -8.29
CA GLU A 124 -12.32 3.56 -8.33
C GLU A 124 -10.89 3.15 -7.98
N VAL A 125 -10.75 2.17 -7.09
CA VAL A 125 -9.44 1.62 -6.70
C VAL A 125 -8.77 0.99 -7.92
N GLY A 126 -7.49 1.26 -8.08
CA GLY A 126 -6.69 0.78 -9.21
C GLY A 126 -6.61 1.76 -10.38
N LYS A 127 -7.51 2.73 -10.50
CA LYS A 127 -7.50 3.73 -11.57
C LYS A 127 -6.54 4.89 -11.29
N LEU A 128 -6.09 5.52 -12.36
CA LEU A 128 -5.18 6.67 -12.40
C LEU A 128 -5.95 7.99 -12.48
N TYR A 129 -5.54 8.95 -11.66
CA TYR A 129 -6.17 10.26 -11.59
C TYR A 129 -5.12 11.37 -11.57
N TYR A 130 -5.47 12.50 -12.18
CA TYR A 130 -4.81 13.77 -11.96
C TYR A 130 -5.52 14.50 -10.83
N VAL A 131 -4.77 14.89 -9.79
CA VAL A 131 -5.30 15.60 -8.62
C VAL A 131 -4.62 16.96 -8.51
N SER A 132 -5.41 18.00 -8.32
CA SER A 132 -4.92 19.39 -8.21
C SER A 132 -5.83 20.22 -7.32
N LYS A 133 -5.36 21.45 -7.01
CA LYS A 133 -6.12 22.45 -6.23
C LYS A 133 -6.52 21.98 -4.82
N GLY A 134 -5.78 21.04 -4.24
CA GLY A 134 -5.92 20.68 -2.83
C GLY A 134 -4.95 21.49 -1.96
N SER A 135 -5.10 21.38 -0.66
CA SER A 135 -4.18 21.92 0.34
C SER A 135 -3.36 20.80 0.98
N LEU A 136 -2.11 21.11 1.32
CA LEU A 136 -1.20 20.20 2.02
C LEU A 136 -1.07 20.67 3.47
N ARG A 137 -1.04 19.71 4.38
CA ARG A 137 -0.79 19.96 5.82
C ARG A 137 0.11 18.87 6.39
N PRO A 138 0.81 19.10 7.49
CA PRO A 138 1.58 18.07 8.17
C PRO A 138 0.69 16.86 8.48
N ALA A 139 1.20 15.67 8.17
CA ALA A 139 0.45 14.43 8.37
C ALA A 139 0.16 14.18 9.85
N ASN A 140 -1.10 13.88 10.16
CA ASN A 140 -1.47 13.46 11.50
C ASN A 140 -1.12 11.99 11.70
N ARG A 141 0.05 11.73 12.28
CA ARG A 141 0.62 10.40 12.48
C ARG A 141 -0.26 9.44 13.30
N GLN A 142 -1.23 9.97 14.05
CA GLN A 142 -2.18 9.16 14.80
C GLN A 142 -3.23 8.50 13.90
N TYR A 143 -3.57 9.13 12.78
CA TYR A 143 -4.66 8.70 11.89
C TYR A 143 -4.20 8.30 10.49
N THR A 144 -2.97 8.67 10.09
CA THR A 144 -2.43 8.23 8.80
C THR A 144 -1.62 6.95 8.95
N THR A 145 -1.79 6.06 7.98
CA THR A 145 -0.99 4.83 7.84
C THR A 145 0.03 4.95 6.71
N VAL A 146 0.02 6.10 6.02
CA VAL A 146 0.93 6.38 4.91
C VAL A 146 2.21 7.01 5.45
N ASN A 147 3.35 6.53 4.97
CA ASN A 147 4.65 7.09 5.32
C ASN A 147 4.95 8.33 4.46
N ASN A 148 4.30 9.44 4.79
CA ASN A 148 4.54 10.75 4.19
C ASN A 148 4.49 11.82 5.27
N ASP A 149 5.30 12.86 5.16
CA ASP A 149 5.30 13.96 6.13
C ASP A 149 4.09 14.87 6.00
N TYR A 150 3.44 14.82 4.84
CA TYR A 150 2.26 15.61 4.53
C TYR A 150 1.05 14.73 4.26
N GLU A 151 -0.12 15.28 4.48
CA GLU A 151 -1.40 14.77 4.03
C GLU A 151 -2.13 15.82 3.21
N MET A 152 -2.98 15.36 2.31
CA MET A 152 -3.70 16.21 1.38
C MET A 152 -5.13 16.42 1.85
N SER A 153 -5.61 17.65 1.82
CA SER A 153 -6.99 18.00 2.08
C SER A 153 -7.64 18.51 0.80
N LEU A 154 -8.71 17.85 0.37
CA LEU A 154 -9.44 18.13 -0.85
C LEU A 154 -10.85 18.63 -0.49
N ASP A 155 -11.20 19.78 -1.01
CA ASP A 155 -12.49 20.47 -0.79
C ASP A 155 -13.27 20.67 -2.11
N GLY A 156 -14.33 21.44 -2.09
CA GLY A 156 -15.15 21.72 -3.27
C GLY A 156 -14.41 22.42 -4.43
N LYS A 157 -13.22 22.99 -4.18
CA LYS A 157 -12.38 23.64 -5.20
C LYS A 157 -11.39 22.68 -5.83
N SER A 158 -11.15 21.54 -5.17
CA SER A 158 -10.20 20.54 -5.64
C SER A 158 -10.70 19.86 -6.92
N GLU A 159 -9.77 19.53 -7.79
CA GLU A 159 -10.05 18.85 -9.05
C GLU A 159 -9.42 17.47 -9.06
N ILE A 160 -10.22 16.46 -9.36
CA ILE A 160 -9.80 15.09 -9.61
C ILE A 160 -10.32 14.72 -11.00
N VAL A 161 -9.41 14.36 -11.90
CA VAL A 161 -9.74 14.02 -13.29
C VAL A 161 -9.12 12.66 -13.60
N GLU A 162 -9.93 11.74 -14.10
CA GLU A 162 -9.44 10.43 -14.51
C GLU A 162 -8.44 10.57 -15.68
N ALA A 163 -7.36 9.80 -15.65
CA ALA A 163 -6.38 9.74 -16.72
C ALA A 163 -6.98 9.04 -17.95
N SER A 164 -6.39 9.25 -19.14
CA SER A 164 -6.87 8.62 -20.36
C SER A 164 -6.77 7.09 -20.30
N GLU A 165 -7.56 6.40 -21.14
CA GLU A 165 -7.50 4.93 -21.22
C GLU A 165 -6.10 4.44 -21.61
N GLU A 166 -5.39 5.14 -22.48
CA GLU A 166 -4.01 4.83 -22.87
C GLU A 166 -3.07 4.88 -21.66
N GLU A 167 -3.17 5.93 -20.84
CA GLU A 167 -2.36 6.08 -19.62
C GLU A 167 -2.70 5.03 -18.57
N GLN A 168 -3.98 4.63 -18.46
CA GLN A 168 -4.42 3.55 -17.58
C GLN A 168 -3.80 2.20 -18.00
N LEU A 169 -3.87 1.87 -19.29
CA LEU A 169 -3.30 0.65 -19.86
C LEU A 169 -1.78 0.60 -19.73
N GLU A 170 -1.10 1.70 -20.03
CA GLU A 170 0.36 1.81 -19.89
C GLU A 170 0.79 1.60 -18.44
N SER A 171 0.07 2.22 -17.50
CA SER A 171 0.31 2.08 -16.07
C SER A 171 0.15 0.63 -15.60
N ALA A 172 -0.89 -0.05 -16.06
CA ALA A 172 -1.15 -1.45 -15.72
C ALA A 172 -0.07 -2.39 -16.30
N ALA A 173 0.28 -2.20 -17.59
CA ALA A 173 1.26 -3.05 -18.27
C ALA A 173 2.68 -2.94 -17.67
N LYS A 174 3.09 -1.74 -17.26
CA LYS A 174 4.42 -1.49 -16.69
C LYS A 174 4.49 -1.64 -15.18
N LYS A 175 3.38 -2.00 -14.51
CA LYS A 175 3.27 -2.02 -13.03
C LYS A 175 3.77 -0.71 -12.38
N ILE A 176 3.58 0.42 -13.07
CA ILE A 176 3.90 1.75 -12.55
C ILE A 176 2.81 2.15 -11.55
N PHE A 177 3.12 3.05 -10.63
CA PHE A 177 2.21 3.51 -9.58
C PHE A 177 1.87 2.43 -8.54
N GLU A 178 2.77 1.50 -8.30
CA GLU A 178 2.69 0.60 -7.16
C GLU A 178 3.44 1.20 -5.97
N LYS A 179 2.82 1.15 -4.80
CA LYS A 179 3.48 1.63 -3.57
C LYS A 179 4.80 0.87 -3.38
N ALA A 180 5.89 1.61 -3.25
CA ALA A 180 7.18 1.03 -2.90
C ALA A 180 7.07 0.26 -1.57
N PHE A 181 7.75 -0.87 -1.49
CA PHE A 181 7.83 -1.63 -0.24
C PHE A 181 8.69 -0.88 0.79
N GLU A 182 8.18 -0.79 2.01
CA GLU A 182 8.96 -0.33 3.18
C GLU A 182 9.27 -1.55 4.05
N PHE A 183 10.15 -2.43 3.56
CA PHE A 183 10.54 -3.61 4.30
C PHE A 183 11.30 -3.26 5.57
N VAL A 184 10.89 -3.90 6.68
CA VAL A 184 11.57 -3.83 7.96
C VAL A 184 11.92 -5.24 8.38
N SER A 185 13.18 -5.48 8.75
CA SER A 185 13.60 -6.78 9.26
C SER A 185 12.98 -7.04 10.63
N ILE A 186 12.72 -8.32 10.94
CA ILE A 186 12.11 -8.72 12.21
C ILE A 186 12.96 -8.25 13.39
N GLY A 187 14.31 -8.30 13.27
CA GLY A 187 15.24 -7.83 14.29
C GLY A 187 15.13 -6.32 14.59
N ASP A 188 14.67 -5.52 13.62
CA ASP A 188 14.53 -4.07 13.76
C ASP A 188 13.13 -3.60 14.16
N LEU A 189 12.14 -4.50 14.24
CA LEU A 189 10.76 -4.16 14.57
C LEU A 189 10.61 -3.44 15.91
N ALA A 190 11.43 -3.80 16.91
CA ALA A 190 11.40 -3.17 18.21
C ALA A 190 11.71 -1.65 18.15
N LYS A 191 12.54 -1.21 17.21
CA LYS A 191 12.82 0.21 16.96
C LYS A 191 11.58 0.96 16.43
N ARG A 192 10.62 0.24 15.88
CA ARG A 192 9.36 0.79 15.33
C ARG A 192 8.24 0.91 16.35
N VAL A 193 8.25 0.14 17.44
CA VAL A 193 7.20 0.15 18.49
C VAL A 193 6.91 1.56 18.99
N ASN A 194 7.95 2.34 19.27
CA ASN A 194 7.84 3.71 19.75
C ASN A 194 7.98 4.77 18.64
N SER A 195 8.04 4.34 17.38
CA SER A 195 8.14 5.28 16.28
C SER A 195 6.76 5.85 15.93
N LYS A 196 6.74 7.07 15.41
CA LYS A 196 5.53 7.69 14.88
C LYS A 196 4.99 6.98 13.63
N ARG A 197 5.69 5.97 13.13
CA ARG A 197 5.33 5.16 11.95
C ARG A 197 4.66 3.88 12.43
N ALA A 198 3.35 3.85 12.33
CA ALA A 198 2.54 2.77 12.89
C ALA A 198 2.51 1.48 12.04
N THR A 199 2.99 1.53 10.79
CA THR A 199 2.94 0.38 9.87
C THR A 199 4.24 0.19 9.11
N CYS A 200 4.52 -1.05 8.71
CA CYS A 200 5.63 -1.43 7.84
C CYS A 200 5.21 -2.60 6.94
N ASP A 201 6.08 -2.94 6.00
CA ASP A 201 5.97 -4.15 5.19
C ASP A 201 7.01 -5.16 5.69
N VAL A 202 6.63 -6.45 5.69
CA VAL A 202 7.48 -7.53 6.17
C VAL A 202 7.56 -8.62 5.11
N CYS A 203 8.77 -9.10 4.83
CA CYS A 203 9.02 -10.30 4.06
C CYS A 203 9.63 -11.34 5.01
N ALA A 204 9.02 -12.51 5.11
CA ALA A 204 9.45 -13.51 6.09
C ALA A 204 9.01 -14.92 5.70
N VAL A 205 9.64 -15.92 6.31
CA VAL A 205 9.24 -17.33 6.22
C VAL A 205 8.26 -17.66 7.37
N VAL A 206 7.20 -18.37 7.06
CA VAL A 206 6.23 -18.85 8.06
C VAL A 206 6.73 -20.14 8.66
N LYS A 207 7.09 -20.13 9.94
CA LYS A 207 7.53 -21.33 10.69
C LYS A 207 6.39 -22.16 11.24
N SER A 208 5.33 -21.51 11.67
CA SER A 208 4.15 -22.18 12.20
C SER A 208 2.88 -21.37 11.98
N VAL A 209 1.78 -22.06 11.85
CA VAL A 209 0.45 -21.53 11.66
C VAL A 209 -0.44 -22.09 12.77
N ALA A 210 -1.01 -21.22 13.61
CA ALA A 210 -1.95 -21.63 14.65
C ALA A 210 -3.34 -21.91 14.07
N ASP A 211 -4.18 -22.54 14.87
CA ASP A 211 -5.58 -22.78 14.50
C ASP A 211 -6.38 -21.48 14.47
N LEU A 212 -7.44 -21.48 13.66
CA LEU A 212 -8.39 -20.38 13.59
C LEU A 212 -9.10 -20.22 14.94
N SER A 213 -9.15 -19.01 15.45
CA SER A 213 -9.85 -18.67 16.71
C SER A 213 -10.71 -17.44 16.52
N ALA A 214 -11.71 -17.26 17.37
CA ALA A 214 -12.59 -16.10 17.35
C ALA A 214 -12.43 -15.26 18.62
N VAL A 215 -12.45 -13.93 18.45
CA VAL A 215 -12.39 -12.96 19.57
C VAL A 215 -13.57 -12.03 19.47
N LYS A 216 -14.23 -11.77 20.60
CA LYS A 216 -15.31 -10.79 20.67
C LYS A 216 -14.76 -9.37 20.76
N ARG A 217 -15.20 -8.51 19.86
CA ARG A 217 -14.87 -7.08 19.87
C ARG A 217 -15.55 -6.40 21.05
N LYS A 218 -14.79 -5.61 21.80
CA LYS A 218 -15.33 -4.90 23.00
C LYS A 218 -16.35 -3.81 22.66
N SER A 219 -16.33 -3.27 21.43
CA SER A 219 -17.19 -2.14 21.04
C SER A 219 -18.63 -2.53 20.74
N ASP A 220 -18.84 -3.70 20.13
CA ASP A 220 -20.13 -4.12 19.56
C ASP A 220 -20.44 -5.60 19.79
N ASN A 221 -19.61 -6.29 20.56
CA ASN A 221 -19.71 -7.73 20.85
C ASN A 221 -19.68 -8.65 19.60
N SER A 222 -19.31 -8.12 18.42
CA SER A 222 -19.15 -8.90 17.20
C SER A 222 -17.97 -9.85 17.33
N GLU A 223 -18.09 -11.05 16.73
CA GLU A 223 -17.00 -12.02 16.64
C GLU A 223 -16.10 -11.70 15.45
N ILE A 224 -14.80 -11.67 15.71
CA ILE A 224 -13.76 -11.45 14.69
C ILE A 224 -12.89 -12.69 14.67
N GLN A 225 -12.68 -13.24 13.47
CA GLN A 225 -11.77 -14.35 13.26
C GLN A 225 -10.33 -13.89 13.30
N LYS A 226 -9.48 -14.63 14.02
CA LYS A 226 -8.03 -14.39 14.05
C LYS A 226 -7.27 -15.70 13.90
N ARG A 227 -6.04 -15.60 13.34
CA ARG A 227 -5.07 -16.69 13.27
C ARG A 227 -3.68 -16.12 13.51
N GLU A 228 -2.87 -16.83 14.28
CA GLU A 228 -1.52 -16.42 14.63
C GLU A 228 -0.50 -17.19 13.80
N LEU A 229 0.50 -16.48 13.30
CA LEU A 229 1.63 -17.03 12.56
C LEU A 229 2.91 -16.71 13.31
N THR A 230 3.86 -17.65 13.32
CA THR A 230 5.22 -17.36 13.73
C THR A 230 6.07 -17.15 12.48
N LEU A 231 6.67 -16.00 12.35
CA LEU A 231 7.50 -15.58 11.22
C LEU A 231 8.96 -15.55 11.61
N CYS A 232 9.86 -15.80 10.64
CA CYS A 232 11.29 -15.57 10.79
C CYS A 232 11.88 -14.98 9.50
N ASP A 233 13.00 -14.28 9.62
CA ASP A 233 13.75 -13.70 8.52
C ASP A 233 15.27 -13.82 8.70
N GLU A 234 16.02 -13.23 7.78
CA GLU A 234 17.48 -13.23 7.75
C GLU A 234 18.16 -12.58 8.98
N SER A 235 17.42 -11.85 9.80
CA SER A 235 17.94 -11.33 11.08
C SER A 235 18.06 -12.40 12.15
N SER A 236 17.72 -13.66 11.84
CA SER A 236 17.63 -14.78 12.78
C SER A 236 16.72 -14.47 13.98
N SER A 237 15.68 -13.67 13.72
CA SER A 237 14.67 -13.29 14.70
C SER A 237 13.31 -13.83 14.35
N THR A 238 12.47 -14.02 15.36
CA THR A 238 11.07 -14.43 15.19
C THR A 238 10.10 -13.37 15.71
N VAL A 239 8.93 -13.29 15.09
CA VAL A 239 7.84 -12.43 15.52
C VAL A 239 6.49 -13.14 15.32
N GLN A 240 5.54 -12.81 16.18
CA GLN A 240 4.15 -13.24 16.02
C GLN A 240 3.42 -12.26 15.10
N LEU A 241 2.73 -12.77 14.06
CA LEU A 241 1.82 -12.01 13.21
C LEU A 241 0.40 -12.50 13.42
N THR A 242 -0.50 -11.61 13.83
CA THR A 242 -1.93 -11.90 13.92
C THR A 242 -2.63 -11.50 12.62
N LEU A 243 -3.19 -12.48 11.92
CA LEU A 243 -4.10 -12.28 10.80
C LEU A 243 -5.53 -12.07 11.31
N TRP A 244 -6.28 -11.19 10.66
CA TRP A 244 -7.67 -10.85 11.01
C TRP A 244 -8.62 -11.06 9.83
N ASN A 245 -9.86 -11.48 10.12
CA ASN A 245 -10.96 -11.65 9.15
C ASN A 245 -10.57 -12.54 7.95
N ALA A 246 -10.80 -12.07 6.71
CA ALA A 246 -10.54 -12.81 5.48
C ALA A 246 -9.11 -13.33 5.37
N LEU A 247 -8.10 -12.56 5.82
CA LEU A 247 -6.71 -13.02 5.84
C LEU A 247 -6.53 -14.21 6.78
N ALA A 248 -7.24 -14.25 7.91
CA ALA A 248 -7.17 -15.36 8.88
C ALA A 248 -7.85 -16.63 8.36
N THR A 249 -8.97 -16.48 7.66
CA THR A 249 -9.77 -17.62 7.15
C THR A 249 -9.24 -18.15 5.83
N GLU A 250 -9.08 -17.29 4.82
CA GLU A 250 -8.74 -17.72 3.45
C GLU A 250 -7.24 -17.95 3.28
N GLN A 251 -6.43 -16.92 3.56
CA GLN A 251 -4.99 -17.01 3.37
C GLN A 251 -4.33 -17.88 4.46
N GLY A 252 -4.83 -17.76 5.69
CA GLY A 252 -4.33 -18.56 6.80
C GLY A 252 -4.56 -20.07 6.63
N GLU A 253 -5.63 -20.49 5.95
CA GLU A 253 -5.86 -21.91 5.65
C GLU A 253 -4.89 -22.42 4.59
N LYS A 254 -4.65 -21.63 3.53
CA LYS A 254 -3.63 -21.96 2.52
C LYS A 254 -2.24 -22.14 3.15
N LEU A 255 -1.86 -21.23 4.04
CA LEU A 255 -0.57 -21.31 4.73
C LEU A 255 -0.41 -22.56 5.59
N LYS A 256 -1.50 -23.11 6.12
CA LYS A 256 -1.48 -24.33 6.95
C LYS A 256 -1.12 -25.58 6.15
N GLU A 257 -1.42 -25.59 4.86
CA GLU A 257 -1.12 -26.70 3.95
C GLU A 257 0.30 -26.64 3.37
N MET A 258 1.00 -25.50 3.53
CA MET A 258 2.31 -25.26 2.95
C MET A 258 3.44 -25.48 3.96
N THR A 259 4.61 -25.88 3.48
CA THR A 259 5.80 -26.07 4.32
C THR A 259 6.73 -24.88 4.21
N ASN A 260 6.86 -24.11 5.31
CA ASN A 260 7.73 -22.95 5.40
C ASN A 260 7.57 -21.95 4.24
N PRO A 261 6.35 -21.56 3.84
CA PRO A 261 6.16 -20.63 2.75
C PRO A 261 6.78 -19.26 3.05
N VAL A 262 7.20 -18.55 2.01
CA VAL A 262 7.62 -17.14 2.10
C VAL A 262 6.39 -16.28 1.93
N ILE A 263 6.22 -15.29 2.80
CA ILE A 263 5.15 -14.30 2.68
C ILE A 263 5.69 -12.89 2.63
N ILE A 264 5.03 -12.07 1.83
CA ILE A 264 5.15 -10.61 1.89
C ILE A 264 3.84 -10.09 2.43
N VAL A 265 3.89 -9.34 3.53
CA VAL A 265 2.70 -8.71 4.11
C VAL A 265 2.90 -7.20 4.15
N ARG A 266 2.03 -6.49 3.46
CA ARG A 266 2.03 -5.02 3.40
C ARG A 266 1.20 -4.42 4.51
N SER A 267 1.62 -3.24 4.97
CA SER A 267 0.88 -2.40 5.91
C SER A 267 0.48 -3.12 7.20
N VAL A 268 1.41 -3.89 7.79
CA VAL A 268 1.22 -4.50 9.10
C VAL A 268 1.48 -3.48 10.20
N ARG A 269 0.69 -3.54 11.26
CA ARG A 269 0.90 -2.71 12.45
C ARG A 269 1.89 -3.40 13.40
N VAL A 270 2.87 -2.64 13.85
CA VAL A 270 3.79 -3.07 14.91
C VAL A 270 3.18 -2.68 16.26
N THR A 271 3.06 -3.63 17.16
CA THR A 271 2.51 -3.42 18.51
C THR A 271 3.43 -4.03 19.57
N GLU A 272 3.39 -3.46 20.76
CA GLU A 272 4.03 -4.00 21.95
C GLU A 272 2.96 -4.69 22.81
N TYR A 273 2.84 -5.99 22.63
CA TYR A 273 1.95 -6.82 23.41
C TYR A 273 2.66 -8.16 23.68
N GLU A 274 3.01 -8.42 24.95
CA GLU A 274 3.84 -9.57 25.33
C GLU A 274 5.15 -9.67 24.55
N GLY A 275 5.80 -8.50 24.30
CA GLY A 275 6.92 -8.30 23.40
C GLY A 275 6.51 -7.59 22.12
N VAL A 276 7.35 -7.68 21.08
CA VAL A 276 7.05 -7.11 19.77
C VAL A 276 6.17 -8.07 18.98
N SER A 277 5.06 -7.59 18.46
CA SER A 277 4.13 -8.35 17.66
C SER A 277 3.62 -7.55 16.44
N LEU A 278 3.12 -8.25 15.45
CA LEU A 278 2.54 -7.70 14.22
C LEU A 278 1.05 -8.03 14.16
N GLY A 279 0.28 -7.12 13.59
CA GLY A 279 -1.14 -7.35 13.30
C GLY A 279 -1.53 -6.81 11.94
N THR A 280 -2.32 -7.57 11.19
CA THR A 280 -2.88 -7.09 9.92
C THR A 280 -3.96 -6.04 10.18
N LEU A 281 -4.14 -5.14 9.24
CA LEU A 281 -5.18 -4.12 9.19
C LEU A 281 -6.19 -4.47 8.09
N GLY A 282 -7.32 -3.81 8.04
CA GLY A 282 -8.31 -4.00 6.96
C GLY A 282 -7.79 -3.69 5.56
N LYS A 283 -6.65 -3.00 5.46
CA LYS A 283 -5.96 -2.68 4.20
C LYS A 283 -4.67 -3.48 3.98
N SER A 284 -4.32 -4.39 4.88
CA SER A 284 -3.15 -5.23 4.70
C SER A 284 -3.36 -6.19 3.55
N GLU A 285 -2.31 -6.34 2.73
CA GLU A 285 -2.27 -7.26 1.60
C GLU A 285 -1.22 -8.32 1.87
N MET A 286 -1.47 -9.56 1.47
CA MET A 286 -0.54 -10.65 1.64
C MET A 286 -0.32 -11.39 0.32
N GLN A 287 0.95 -11.60 -0.01
CA GLN A 287 1.39 -12.46 -1.10
C GLN A 287 2.08 -13.68 -0.48
N ILE A 288 1.83 -14.85 -1.05
CA ILE A 288 2.34 -16.13 -0.56
C ILE A 288 3.11 -16.81 -1.69
N PHE A 289 4.30 -17.31 -1.38
CA PHE A 289 5.17 -18.00 -2.32
C PHE A 289 5.62 -19.33 -1.71
N GLU A 290 5.62 -20.39 -2.51
CA GLU A 290 6.25 -21.65 -2.15
C GLU A 290 7.76 -21.45 -1.97
N LEU A 291 8.31 -22.01 -0.89
CA LEU A 291 9.74 -21.81 -0.55
C LEU A 291 10.66 -22.24 -1.70
N ASP A 292 10.37 -23.40 -2.29
CA ASP A 292 11.21 -23.96 -3.36
C ASP A 292 11.11 -23.19 -4.66
N GLU A 293 9.93 -22.70 -5.00
CA GLU A 293 9.68 -21.89 -6.18
C GLU A 293 10.34 -20.52 -6.02
N ALA A 294 10.13 -19.86 -4.88
CA ALA A 294 10.75 -18.56 -4.59
C ALA A 294 12.28 -18.62 -4.61
N ALA A 295 12.87 -19.69 -4.04
CA ALA A 295 14.32 -19.84 -4.02
C ALA A 295 14.94 -20.10 -5.41
N LYS A 296 14.18 -20.66 -6.36
CA LYS A 296 14.61 -20.93 -7.74
C LYS A 296 14.29 -19.79 -8.70
N ALA A 297 13.36 -18.89 -8.33
CA ALA A 297 12.95 -17.78 -9.16
C ALA A 297 14.12 -16.84 -9.49
N SER A 298 14.08 -16.23 -10.66
CA SER A 298 15.00 -15.17 -11.06
C SER A 298 14.34 -13.80 -10.98
N VAL A 299 15.14 -12.78 -10.66
CA VAL A 299 14.67 -11.39 -10.60
C VAL A 299 14.20 -10.91 -11.99
N GLU A 300 14.80 -11.44 -13.05
CA GLU A 300 14.51 -11.07 -14.43
C GLU A 300 13.11 -11.50 -14.89
N GLU A 301 12.57 -12.59 -14.34
CA GLU A 301 11.21 -13.06 -14.64
C GLU A 301 10.13 -12.18 -14.03
N GLY A 302 10.45 -11.43 -12.96
CA GLY A 302 9.57 -10.44 -12.35
C GLY A 302 8.30 -10.98 -11.68
N GLU A 303 8.12 -12.30 -11.61
CA GLU A 303 6.95 -12.94 -10.97
C GLU A 303 7.06 -12.93 -9.44
N VAL A 304 8.28 -13.13 -8.93
CA VAL A 304 8.56 -13.15 -7.49
C VAL A 304 9.41 -11.92 -7.12
N PRO A 305 8.99 -11.13 -6.13
CA PRO A 305 9.79 -9.98 -5.68
C PRO A 305 11.18 -10.40 -5.18
N GLU A 306 12.20 -9.61 -5.52
CA GLU A 306 13.61 -9.87 -5.18
C GLU A 306 13.79 -10.21 -3.69
N LYS A 307 13.12 -9.47 -2.80
CA LYS A 307 13.20 -9.71 -1.35
C LYS A 307 12.67 -11.09 -0.95
N ALA A 308 11.64 -11.61 -1.62
CA ALA A 308 11.13 -12.95 -1.35
C ALA A 308 12.13 -14.02 -1.79
N ILE A 309 12.81 -13.79 -2.93
CA ILE A 309 13.87 -14.67 -3.44
C ILE A 309 15.05 -14.73 -2.45
N GLU A 310 15.51 -13.57 -1.97
CA GLU A 310 16.58 -13.48 -0.97
C GLU A 310 16.24 -14.21 0.32
N THR A 311 15.04 -13.96 0.87
CA THR A 311 14.55 -14.57 2.09
C THR A 311 14.40 -16.10 1.94
N ALA A 312 13.92 -16.59 0.78
CA ALA A 312 13.82 -18.00 0.51
C ALA A 312 15.19 -18.70 0.42
N LYS A 313 16.13 -18.10 -0.30
CA LYS A 313 17.51 -18.62 -0.41
C LYS A 313 18.19 -18.69 0.95
N TRP A 314 18.12 -17.59 1.70
CA TRP A 314 18.67 -17.53 3.05
C TRP A 314 18.09 -18.64 3.95
N PHE A 315 16.78 -18.86 3.93
CA PHE A 315 16.15 -19.86 4.77
C PHE A 315 16.56 -21.28 4.40
N LYS A 316 16.73 -21.60 3.12
CA LYS A 316 17.24 -22.90 2.67
C LYS A 316 18.67 -23.17 3.14
N GLU A 317 19.51 -22.14 3.13
CA GLU A 317 20.93 -22.29 3.51
C GLU A 317 21.12 -22.31 5.02
N ASN A 318 20.32 -21.54 5.77
CA ASN A 318 20.57 -21.29 7.18
C ASN A 318 19.38 -21.65 8.09
N GLY A 319 18.14 -21.65 7.57
CA GLY A 319 16.93 -21.62 8.39
C GLY A 319 16.66 -22.87 9.22
N GLU A 320 17.08 -24.05 8.74
CA GLU A 320 16.88 -25.31 9.47
C GLU A 320 17.77 -25.39 10.73
N ASN A 321 18.96 -24.81 10.68
CA ASN A 321 19.96 -24.85 11.75
C ASN A 321 20.06 -23.55 12.56
N ALA A 322 19.30 -22.52 12.19
CA ALA A 322 19.35 -21.22 12.83
C ALA A 322 18.79 -21.24 14.25
N THR A 323 19.52 -20.65 15.18
CA THR A 323 18.98 -20.34 16.51
C THR A 323 18.29 -18.99 16.43
N PHE A 324 16.96 -18.99 16.58
CA PHE A 324 16.14 -17.79 16.49
C PHE A 324 15.98 -17.12 17.86
N LYS A 325 16.10 -15.80 17.87
CA LYS A 325 15.75 -14.95 19.02
C LYS A 325 14.38 -14.33 18.78
N THR A 326 13.67 -13.97 19.83
CA THR A 326 12.46 -13.16 19.65
C THR A 326 12.84 -11.72 19.27
N ALA A 327 11.97 -11.03 18.52
CA ALA A 327 12.19 -9.64 18.10
C ALA A 327 12.43 -8.70 19.32
N ALA A 328 11.88 -9.02 20.48
CA ALA A 328 12.08 -8.28 21.72
C ALA A 328 13.50 -8.47 22.31
N GLU A 329 14.03 -9.70 22.27
CA GLU A 329 15.37 -10.02 22.79
C GLU A 329 16.46 -9.41 21.92
N GLY A 330 16.26 -9.38 20.59
CA GLY A 330 17.20 -8.76 19.65
C GLY A 330 17.41 -7.26 19.87
N ALA A 331 16.44 -6.58 20.50
CA ALA A 331 16.49 -5.15 20.79
C ALA A 331 16.97 -4.81 22.21
N GLY A 332 17.39 -5.80 23.00
CA GLY A 332 17.82 -5.60 24.40
C GLY A 332 16.68 -5.18 25.35
N LEU A 333 15.42 -5.35 24.90
CA LEU A 333 14.26 -5.19 25.75
C LEU A 333 14.13 -6.45 26.60
N SER A 334 14.40 -6.35 27.90
CA SER A 334 14.16 -7.43 28.84
C SER A 334 12.67 -7.75 28.85
N VAL A 335 12.32 -8.94 28.39
CA VAL A 335 10.98 -9.50 28.63
C VAL A 335 10.86 -9.66 30.15
N GLN A 336 10.24 -8.69 30.83
CA GLN A 336 9.79 -8.91 32.17
C GLN A 336 8.69 -9.98 32.08
N GLN A 337 9.08 -11.22 32.31
CA GLN A 337 8.14 -12.27 32.68
C GLN A 337 7.42 -11.78 33.97
N ARG A 338 6.32 -11.09 33.79
CA ARG A 338 5.33 -11.03 34.86
C ARG A 338 4.74 -12.44 34.92
N GLY A 339 5.40 -13.29 35.67
CA GLY A 339 4.86 -14.52 36.18
C GLY A 339 3.64 -14.21 37.04
N GLY A 340 2.53 -13.98 36.40
CA GLY A 340 1.23 -14.04 37.01
C GLY A 340 0.94 -15.51 37.28
N LYS A 341 1.39 -16.03 38.43
CA LYS A 341 0.76 -17.18 39.03
C LYS A 341 -0.74 -16.85 39.10
N LEU A 342 -1.53 -17.48 38.23
CA LEU A 342 -2.95 -17.62 38.45
C LEU A 342 -3.09 -18.39 39.75
N ALA A 343 -3.37 -17.68 40.84
CA ALA A 343 -3.87 -18.32 42.05
C ALA A 343 -5.18 -19.04 41.66
N PRO A 344 -5.38 -20.28 42.10
CA PRO A 344 -6.63 -20.97 41.86
C PRO A 344 -7.76 -20.10 42.44
N LEU A 345 -8.73 -19.78 41.60
CA LEU A 345 -9.98 -19.19 42.03
C LEU A 345 -10.65 -20.22 42.97
N GLU A 346 -10.47 -20.06 44.26
CA GLU A 346 -11.36 -20.69 45.25
C GLU A 346 -12.78 -20.26 44.93
N ARG A 347 -13.62 -21.25 44.63
CA ARG A 347 -15.06 -21.08 44.56
C ARG A 347 -15.54 -20.63 45.95
N GLN A 348 -15.77 -19.34 46.12
CA GLN A 348 -16.63 -18.83 47.20
C GLN A 348 -18.06 -19.20 46.81
N THR A 349 -18.59 -20.23 47.49
CA THR A 349 -20.00 -20.54 47.55
C THR A 349 -20.74 -19.36 48.14
N LEU A 350 -21.68 -18.82 47.38
CA LEU A 350 -22.73 -17.94 47.91
C LEU A 350 -23.57 -18.71 48.90
N VAL A 351 -23.34 -18.47 50.16
CA VAL A 351 -24.29 -18.86 51.22
C VAL A 351 -24.56 -17.61 52.06
N ASP A 352 -25.86 -17.33 52.18
CA ASP A 352 -26.52 -16.47 53.14
C ASP A 352 -26.47 -14.95 52.96
N PHE A 353 -27.48 -14.45 52.24
CA PHE A 353 -28.24 -13.28 52.67
C PHE A 353 -29.74 -13.61 52.69
N GLN A 354 -30.30 -13.83 53.87
CA GLN A 354 -31.69 -13.67 54.25
C GLN A 354 -31.74 -12.82 55.52
N PRO A 355 -32.90 -12.19 55.77
CA PRO A 355 -33.71 -11.25 54.99
C PRO A 355 -33.47 -9.80 55.42
#